data_ff7ded40b095cf8e46c08c978adc28d1
#
_entry.id   ff7ded40b095cf8e46c08c978adc28d1
#
_cell.length_a   1.000
_cell.length_b   1.000
_cell.length_c   1.000
_cell.angle_alpha   90.00
_cell.angle_beta   90.00
_cell.angle_gamma   90.00
#
_symmetry.space_group_name_H-M   'P 1'
#
loop_
_entity.id
_entity.type
_entity.pdbx_description
1 polymer ?
#
loop_
_entity_poly.entity_id
_entity_poly.type
_entity_poly.pdbx_seq_one_letter_code
_entity_poly.pdbx_strand_id
1 'polypeptide(L)'
;MAVYKQSLFVFSTLLVAGLAVAAPQIALSAETSVEVNPQNNSNLDALLRQGREFVDLGDYSKAIAIYQEAARLDTENPRIFSGIGYLEARQGNYQASVEFYQQAIGLEPNNADFQYALGYAMANLQNYPAAATAYRRATELDRKNVNARIGLGVVLFQQKDYSGAFKAYQEAIALDPKSWQAYSSMGLVLIQQGNFASAVTVLQQAAELAPKQASVQLKLGTALLRGGNTSEGLAAFEEAAKLEPRNPEVQLEIGELLQAQNDLDGALVAYQRAIAVRPNLVGAHAGIGEIQLEKQDFLGAITTFRRVIELDRNRAEAYYNMGKALKASDRKSEAIEAFQQALDTYRQQGNNDGAQKAEAALRELK
;
A
#
# COMPACT_ATOMS: atom_id res chain seq x y z
N MET A 1 1.28 27.49 10.00
CA MET A 1 1.55 26.29 10.84
C MET A 1 0.31 25.41 11.12
N ALA A 2 -0.92 25.89 11.01
CA ALA A 2 -2.13 25.11 11.31
C ALA A 2 -2.63 24.22 10.15
N VAL A 3 -2.28 24.54 8.90
CA VAL A 3 -2.73 23.82 7.69
C VAL A 3 -2.01 22.47 7.53
N TYR A 4 -0.81 22.31 8.06
CA TYR A 4 0.00 21.09 7.98
C TYR A 4 -0.56 19.88 8.76
N LYS A 5 -1.50 20.09 9.70
CA LYS A 5 -2.00 18.98 10.55
C LYS A 5 -3.13 18.14 9.92
N GLN A 6 -3.84 18.65 8.92
CA GLN A 6 -4.99 17.94 8.33
C GLN A 6 -4.65 17.13 7.07
N SER A 7 -3.65 17.55 6.27
CA SER A 7 -3.15 16.76 5.13
C SER A 7 -2.33 15.51 5.55
N LEU A 8 -1.93 15.43 6.82
CA LEU A 8 -1.16 14.33 7.39
C LEU A 8 -1.83 12.95 7.34
N PHE A 9 -3.17 12.88 7.22
CA PHE A 9 -3.91 11.62 7.21
C PHE A 9 -3.92 10.93 5.84
N VAL A 10 -3.82 11.67 4.74
CA VAL A 10 -3.81 11.12 3.37
C VAL A 10 -2.44 10.52 3.03
N PHE A 11 -1.35 11.10 3.55
CA PHE A 11 0.01 10.59 3.39
C PHE A 11 0.24 9.17 3.94
N SER A 12 -0.57 8.73 4.93
CA SER A 12 -0.33 7.44 5.58
C SER A 12 -0.80 6.23 4.76
N THR A 13 -1.81 6.39 3.92
CA THR A 13 -2.39 5.28 3.14
C THR A 13 -1.60 4.95 1.87
N LEU A 14 -1.01 5.95 1.21
CA LEU A 14 -0.21 5.76 0.00
C LEU A 14 1.20 5.23 0.28
N LEU A 15 1.83 5.66 1.38
CA LEU A 15 3.14 5.16 1.77
C LEU A 15 3.13 3.64 2.10
N VAL A 16 2.00 3.12 2.55
CA VAL A 16 1.84 1.70 2.91
C VAL A 16 1.67 0.80 1.67
N ALA A 17 1.11 1.31 0.57
CA ALA A 17 0.91 0.54 -0.67
C ALA A 17 2.24 0.07 -1.33
N GLY A 18 3.38 0.63 -0.94
CA GLY A 18 4.69 0.24 -1.44
C GLY A 18 5.45 -0.79 -0.59
N LEU A 19 4.85 -1.36 0.45
CA LEU A 19 5.44 -2.42 1.26
C LEU A 19 5.13 -3.79 0.63
N ALA A 20 5.65 -4.05 -0.57
CA ALA A 20 5.51 -5.36 -1.21
C ALA A 20 6.49 -6.35 -0.57
N VAL A 21 5.97 -7.37 0.07
CA VAL A 21 6.74 -8.58 0.38
C VAL A 21 6.88 -9.39 -0.92
N ALA A 22 8.09 -9.83 -1.23
CA ALA A 22 8.28 -10.68 -2.41
C ALA A 22 7.41 -11.95 -2.29
N ALA A 23 6.67 -12.27 -3.35
CA ALA A 23 5.91 -13.52 -3.38
C ALA A 23 6.89 -14.70 -3.29
N PRO A 24 6.57 -15.75 -2.53
CA PRO A 24 7.44 -16.91 -2.41
C PRO A 24 7.62 -17.57 -3.78
N GLN A 25 8.87 -17.80 -4.17
CA GLN A 25 9.20 -18.64 -5.32
C GLN A 25 9.49 -20.02 -4.79
N ILE A 26 8.50 -20.91 -4.78
CA ILE A 26 8.69 -22.30 -4.38
C ILE A 26 9.08 -23.09 -5.61
N ALA A 27 10.25 -23.72 -5.57
CA ALA A 27 10.69 -24.61 -6.63
C ALA A 27 9.77 -25.84 -6.69
N LEU A 28 8.98 -25.95 -7.75
CA LEU A 28 8.14 -27.12 -8.05
C LEU A 28 8.96 -28.30 -8.59
N SER A 29 10.24 -28.42 -8.21
CA SER A 29 11.10 -29.55 -8.60
C SER A 29 10.73 -30.78 -7.79
N ALA A 30 10.11 -31.74 -8.45
CA ALA A 30 9.84 -33.04 -7.87
C ALA A 30 11.10 -33.93 -7.96
N GLU A 31 11.83 -34.09 -6.87
CA GLU A 31 12.56 -35.30 -6.62
C GLU A 31 11.79 -36.11 -5.61
N THR A 32 11.05 -37.10 -6.08
CA THR A 32 10.32 -38.06 -5.23
C THR A 32 11.26 -39.20 -4.92
N SER A 33 11.60 -39.38 -3.64
CA SER A 33 12.22 -40.58 -3.12
C SER A 33 11.32 -41.24 -2.07
N VAL A 34 10.17 -41.74 -2.54
CA VAL A 34 9.33 -42.65 -1.74
C VAL A 34 9.14 -43.91 -2.57
N GLU A 35 9.39 -45.10 -1.97
CA GLU A 35 9.05 -46.39 -2.56
C GLU A 35 7.53 -46.54 -2.66
N VAL A 36 6.96 -46.06 -3.77
CA VAL A 36 5.56 -46.26 -4.12
C VAL A 36 5.49 -47.27 -5.27
N ASN A 37 4.36 -47.99 -5.37
CA ASN A 37 4.10 -48.96 -6.44
C ASN A 37 4.44 -48.35 -7.82
N PRO A 38 5.21 -49.01 -8.70
CA PRO A 38 5.72 -48.47 -9.96
C PRO A 38 4.67 -47.89 -10.89
N GLN A 39 3.43 -48.37 -10.88
CA GLN A 39 2.33 -47.85 -11.68
C GLN A 39 1.78 -46.52 -11.13
N ASN A 40 1.70 -46.37 -9.80
CA ASN A 40 1.29 -45.10 -9.18
C ASN A 40 2.34 -44.00 -9.39
N ASN A 41 3.62 -44.36 -9.37
CA ASN A 41 4.71 -43.41 -9.67
C ASN A 41 4.63 -42.86 -11.09
N SER A 42 4.36 -43.72 -12.11
CA SER A 42 4.21 -43.27 -13.49
C SER A 42 3.05 -42.31 -13.68
N ASN A 43 1.94 -42.53 -12.99
CA ASN A 43 0.76 -41.65 -13.07
C ASN A 43 1.02 -40.34 -12.31
N LEU A 44 1.60 -40.40 -11.12
CA LEU A 44 1.97 -39.20 -10.34
C LEU A 44 2.96 -38.30 -11.13
N ASP A 45 3.99 -38.88 -11.72
CA ASP A 45 4.97 -38.14 -12.53
C ASP A 45 4.32 -37.49 -13.77
N ALA A 46 3.34 -38.18 -14.39
CA ALA A 46 2.59 -37.62 -15.50
C ALA A 46 1.75 -36.41 -15.07
N LEU A 47 1.05 -36.50 -13.93
CA LEU A 47 0.28 -35.39 -13.36
C LEU A 47 1.19 -34.21 -12.96
N LEU A 48 2.30 -34.47 -12.33
CA LEU A 48 3.25 -33.41 -11.95
C LEU A 48 3.84 -32.69 -13.17
N ARG A 49 4.11 -33.40 -14.26
CA ARG A 49 4.52 -32.77 -15.53
C ARG A 49 3.40 -31.94 -16.13
N GLN A 50 2.21 -32.51 -16.24
CA GLN A 50 1.06 -31.82 -16.79
C GLN A 50 0.70 -30.57 -15.98
N GLY A 51 0.75 -30.66 -14.65
CA GLY A 51 0.57 -29.50 -13.75
C GLY A 51 1.58 -28.39 -14.04
N ARG A 52 2.87 -28.74 -14.24
CA ARG A 52 3.92 -27.76 -14.60
C ARG A 52 3.65 -27.11 -15.97
N GLU A 53 3.23 -27.86 -16.96
CA GLU A 53 2.86 -27.32 -18.28
C GLU A 53 1.77 -26.25 -18.16
N PHE A 54 0.74 -26.49 -17.32
CA PHE A 54 -0.29 -25.50 -17.08
C PHE A 54 0.22 -24.28 -16.30
N VAL A 55 1.16 -24.45 -15.36
CA VAL A 55 1.84 -23.33 -14.69
C VAL A 55 2.60 -22.47 -15.70
N ASP A 56 3.36 -23.07 -16.60
CA ASP A 56 4.13 -22.38 -17.63
C ASP A 56 3.23 -21.63 -18.63
N LEU A 57 2.05 -22.16 -18.89
CA LEU A 57 0.99 -21.52 -19.70
C LEU A 57 0.21 -20.44 -18.93
N GLY A 58 0.45 -20.29 -17.63
CA GLY A 58 -0.30 -19.36 -16.76
C GLY A 58 -1.72 -19.81 -16.41
N ASP A 59 -2.13 -21.03 -16.76
CA ASP A 59 -3.44 -21.60 -16.43
C ASP A 59 -3.40 -22.22 -15.02
N TYR A 60 -3.32 -21.35 -14.02
CA TYR A 60 -3.19 -21.77 -12.63
C TYR A 60 -4.38 -22.60 -12.14
N SER A 61 -5.59 -22.37 -12.67
CA SER A 61 -6.78 -23.14 -12.28
C SER A 61 -6.66 -24.61 -12.69
N LYS A 62 -6.20 -24.88 -13.93
CA LYS A 62 -5.96 -26.25 -14.35
C LYS A 62 -4.78 -26.87 -13.63
N ALA A 63 -3.70 -26.10 -13.41
CA ALA A 63 -2.55 -26.59 -12.64
C ALA A 63 -2.97 -27.04 -11.23
N ILE A 64 -3.80 -26.26 -10.53
CA ILE A 64 -4.33 -26.61 -9.20
C ILE A 64 -5.15 -27.91 -9.27
N ALA A 65 -6.05 -28.04 -10.24
CA ALA A 65 -6.86 -29.27 -10.38
C ALA A 65 -5.98 -30.51 -10.57
N ILE A 66 -4.95 -30.42 -11.42
CA ILE A 66 -4.00 -31.52 -11.65
C ILE A 66 -3.16 -31.81 -10.40
N TYR A 67 -2.68 -30.80 -9.70
CA TYR A 67 -1.93 -31.02 -8.44
C TYR A 67 -2.82 -31.55 -7.31
N GLN A 68 -4.11 -31.22 -7.27
CA GLN A 68 -5.06 -31.84 -6.34
C GLN A 68 -5.29 -33.32 -6.65
N GLU A 69 -5.26 -33.72 -7.91
CA GLU A 69 -5.29 -35.13 -8.32
C GLU A 69 -3.99 -35.85 -7.91
N ALA A 70 -2.85 -35.21 -8.14
CA ALA A 70 -1.55 -35.70 -7.67
C ALA A 70 -1.51 -35.87 -6.14
N ALA A 71 -2.07 -34.91 -5.38
CA ALA A 71 -2.15 -34.97 -3.91
C ALA A 71 -3.01 -36.13 -3.39
N ARG A 72 -3.96 -36.64 -4.18
CA ARG A 72 -4.74 -37.86 -3.82
C ARG A 72 -3.92 -39.14 -4.00
N LEU A 73 -2.96 -39.13 -4.91
CA LEU A 73 -2.06 -40.26 -5.14
C LEU A 73 -0.90 -40.29 -4.16
N ASP A 74 -0.41 -39.11 -3.75
CA ASP A 74 0.66 -38.95 -2.80
C ASP A 74 0.27 -37.91 -1.75
N THR A 75 -0.30 -38.41 -0.65
CA THR A 75 -0.80 -37.60 0.47
C THR A 75 0.30 -37.15 1.43
N GLU A 76 1.52 -37.67 1.29
CA GLU A 76 2.64 -37.41 2.19
C GLU A 76 3.70 -36.48 1.54
N ASN A 77 3.43 -35.96 0.37
CA ASN A 77 4.35 -35.07 -0.34
C ASN A 77 4.08 -33.58 -0.05
N PRO A 78 4.86 -32.94 0.82
CA PRO A 78 4.61 -31.57 1.22
C PRO A 78 4.78 -30.58 0.06
N ARG A 79 5.55 -30.95 -0.99
CA ARG A 79 5.79 -30.09 -2.15
C ARG A 79 4.56 -29.95 -3.03
N ILE A 80 3.71 -30.97 -3.13
CA ILE A 80 2.45 -30.89 -3.88
C ILE A 80 1.53 -29.88 -3.21
N PHE A 81 1.34 -29.99 -1.89
CA PHE A 81 0.51 -29.07 -1.12
C PHE A 81 1.06 -27.64 -1.16
N SER A 82 2.36 -27.46 -0.97
CA SER A 82 2.98 -26.12 -1.07
C SER A 82 2.86 -25.53 -2.48
N GLY A 83 2.93 -26.37 -3.51
CA GLY A 83 2.71 -25.99 -4.90
C GLY A 83 1.28 -25.48 -5.16
N ILE A 84 0.28 -26.19 -4.64
CA ILE A 84 -1.12 -25.74 -4.71
C ILE A 84 -1.27 -24.43 -3.94
N GLY A 85 -0.73 -24.34 -2.71
CA GLY A 85 -0.76 -23.13 -1.89
C GLY A 85 -0.15 -21.92 -2.60
N TYR A 86 0.96 -22.10 -3.32
CA TYR A 86 1.57 -21.07 -4.16
C TYR A 86 0.65 -20.61 -5.30
N LEU A 87 0.04 -21.54 -6.02
CA LEU A 87 -0.85 -21.22 -7.14
C LEU A 87 -2.12 -20.51 -6.68
N GLU A 88 -2.69 -20.94 -5.54
CA GLU A 88 -3.83 -20.27 -4.92
C GLU A 88 -3.47 -18.82 -4.51
N ALA A 89 -2.28 -18.60 -3.93
CA ALA A 89 -1.79 -17.27 -3.63
C ALA A 89 -1.61 -16.40 -4.89
N ARG A 90 -1.15 -16.99 -5.99
CA ARG A 90 -1.01 -16.32 -7.29
C ARG A 90 -2.34 -15.89 -7.89
N GLN A 91 -3.44 -16.59 -7.56
CA GLN A 91 -4.80 -16.22 -7.94
C GLN A 91 -5.47 -15.26 -6.94
N GLY A 92 -4.81 -14.94 -5.82
CA GLY A 92 -5.38 -14.12 -4.76
C GLY A 92 -6.26 -14.88 -3.77
N ASN A 93 -6.35 -16.20 -3.88
CA ASN A 93 -7.13 -17.07 -3.01
C ASN A 93 -6.35 -17.39 -1.73
N TYR A 94 -6.01 -16.35 -0.97
CA TYR A 94 -5.10 -16.47 0.19
C TYR A 94 -5.61 -17.40 1.29
N GLN A 95 -6.93 -17.52 1.46
CA GLN A 95 -7.49 -18.46 2.45
C GLN A 95 -7.17 -19.92 2.07
N ALA A 96 -7.43 -20.32 0.83
CA ALA A 96 -7.07 -21.64 0.34
C ALA A 96 -5.54 -21.87 0.38
N SER A 97 -4.76 -20.84 0.02
CA SER A 97 -3.30 -20.87 0.12
C SER A 97 -2.83 -21.21 1.53
N VAL A 98 -3.41 -20.59 2.55
CA VAL A 98 -3.10 -20.88 3.97
C VAL A 98 -3.38 -22.33 4.31
N GLU A 99 -4.51 -22.88 3.91
CA GLU A 99 -4.89 -24.27 4.20
C GLU A 99 -3.89 -25.27 3.59
N PHE A 100 -3.47 -25.04 2.35
CA PHE A 100 -2.47 -25.91 1.71
C PHE A 100 -1.07 -25.75 2.29
N TYR A 101 -0.63 -24.54 2.65
CA TYR A 101 0.64 -24.37 3.35
C TYR A 101 0.64 -25.01 4.75
N GLN A 102 -0.50 -24.96 5.46
CA GLN A 102 -0.62 -25.66 6.75
C GLN A 102 -0.50 -27.18 6.59
N GLN A 103 -1.08 -27.76 5.53
CA GLN A 103 -0.90 -29.16 5.20
C GLN A 103 0.57 -29.50 4.92
N ALA A 104 1.24 -28.70 4.08
CA ALA A 104 2.67 -28.88 3.80
C ALA A 104 3.53 -28.78 5.07
N ILE A 105 3.25 -27.84 5.95
CA ILE A 105 3.92 -27.67 7.25
C ILE A 105 3.62 -28.84 8.18
N GLY A 106 2.42 -29.40 8.15
CA GLY A 106 2.07 -30.59 8.91
C GLY A 106 2.95 -31.80 8.57
N LEU A 107 3.32 -31.90 7.28
CA LEU A 107 4.21 -32.94 6.78
C LEU A 107 5.71 -32.62 7.01
N GLU A 108 6.09 -31.35 6.86
CA GLU A 108 7.48 -30.89 7.01
C GLU A 108 7.55 -29.61 7.88
N PRO A 109 7.47 -29.76 9.23
CA PRO A 109 7.35 -28.61 10.15
C PRO A 109 8.54 -27.66 10.18
N ASN A 110 9.71 -28.13 9.76
CA ASN A 110 10.96 -27.38 9.81
C ASN A 110 11.38 -26.80 8.44
N ASN A 111 10.45 -26.71 7.50
CA ASN A 111 10.70 -26.06 6.23
C ASN A 111 10.50 -24.54 6.33
N ALA A 112 11.59 -23.80 6.17
CA ALA A 112 11.59 -22.33 6.26
C ALA A 112 10.76 -21.67 5.16
N ASP A 113 10.78 -22.24 3.95
CA ASP A 113 10.07 -21.68 2.79
C ASP A 113 8.55 -21.80 2.95
N PHE A 114 8.08 -22.91 3.53
CA PHE A 114 6.65 -23.08 3.80
C PHE A 114 6.16 -22.10 4.88
N GLN A 115 6.96 -21.86 5.92
CA GLN A 115 6.66 -20.87 6.94
C GLN A 115 6.66 -19.45 6.38
N TYR A 116 7.64 -19.14 5.50
CA TYR A 116 7.67 -17.86 4.80
C TYR A 116 6.43 -17.66 3.93
N ALA A 117 6.04 -18.68 3.15
CA ALA A 117 4.88 -18.63 2.27
C ALA A 117 3.55 -18.53 3.04
N LEU A 118 3.44 -19.24 4.19
CA LEU A 118 2.31 -19.07 5.10
C LEU A 118 2.23 -17.65 5.63
N GLY A 119 3.36 -17.06 6.04
CA GLY A 119 3.45 -15.66 6.47
C GLY A 119 2.96 -14.68 5.40
N TYR A 120 3.36 -14.91 4.15
CA TYR A 120 2.91 -14.11 3.01
C TYR A 120 1.38 -14.20 2.80
N ALA A 121 0.82 -15.41 2.80
CA ALA A 121 -0.62 -15.60 2.63
C ALA A 121 -1.42 -14.97 3.78
N MET A 122 -0.99 -15.16 5.03
CA MET A 122 -1.60 -14.55 6.21
C MET A 122 -1.52 -13.01 6.20
N ALA A 123 -0.40 -12.43 5.71
CA ALA A 123 -0.24 -10.97 5.59
C ALA A 123 -1.24 -10.39 4.57
N ASN A 124 -1.46 -11.08 3.46
CA ASN A 124 -2.45 -10.66 2.45
C ASN A 124 -3.90 -10.78 2.95
N LEU A 125 -4.18 -11.70 3.87
CA LEU A 125 -5.44 -11.77 4.62
C LEU A 125 -5.54 -10.72 5.74
N GLN A 126 -4.54 -9.86 5.89
CA GLN A 126 -4.43 -8.87 6.98
C GLN A 126 -4.39 -9.49 8.38
N ASN A 127 -4.14 -10.80 8.48
CA ASN A 127 -3.91 -11.47 9.75
C ASN A 127 -2.45 -11.29 10.18
N TYR A 128 -2.10 -10.05 10.51
CA TYR A 128 -0.72 -9.66 10.82
C TYR A 128 -0.12 -10.40 12.03
N PRO A 129 -0.87 -10.73 13.11
CA PRO A 129 -0.31 -11.51 14.21
C PRO A 129 0.14 -12.92 13.78
N ALA A 130 -0.69 -13.64 13.02
CA ALA A 130 -0.35 -14.96 12.51
C ALA A 130 0.79 -14.89 11.49
N ALA A 131 0.77 -13.89 10.60
CA ALA A 131 1.84 -13.65 9.64
C ALA A 131 3.19 -13.40 10.36
N ALA A 132 3.21 -12.57 11.41
CA ALA A 132 4.42 -12.31 12.19
C ALA A 132 4.97 -13.60 12.84
N THR A 133 4.10 -14.48 13.34
CA THR A 133 4.49 -15.77 13.90
C THR A 133 5.16 -16.67 12.85
N ALA A 134 4.54 -16.78 11.67
CA ALA A 134 5.06 -17.58 10.56
C ALA A 134 6.40 -17.04 10.04
N TYR A 135 6.53 -15.72 9.87
CA TYR A 135 7.80 -15.11 9.45
C TYR A 135 8.90 -15.27 10.51
N ARG A 136 8.61 -15.14 11.82
CA ARG A 136 9.59 -15.41 12.87
C ARG A 136 10.07 -16.85 12.76
N ARG A 137 9.13 -17.81 12.61
CA ARG A 137 9.51 -19.21 12.45
C ARG A 137 10.37 -19.45 11.22
N ALA A 138 10.06 -18.80 10.10
CA ALA A 138 10.90 -18.84 8.89
C ALA A 138 12.32 -18.32 9.16
N THR A 139 12.47 -17.21 9.91
CA THR A 139 13.79 -16.64 10.23
C THR A 139 14.57 -17.45 11.26
N GLU A 140 13.92 -18.22 12.11
CA GLU A 140 14.55 -19.19 13.04
C GLU A 140 15.13 -20.39 12.29
N LEU A 141 14.35 -20.91 11.32
CA LEU A 141 14.70 -22.08 10.51
C LEU A 141 15.78 -21.74 9.47
N ASP A 142 15.63 -20.60 8.79
CA ASP A 142 16.66 -20.08 7.90
C ASP A 142 17.09 -18.67 8.34
N ARG A 143 18.21 -18.64 9.06
CA ARG A 143 18.79 -17.39 9.57
C ARG A 143 19.31 -16.44 8.47
N LYS A 144 19.42 -16.91 7.22
CA LYS A 144 19.85 -16.09 6.07
C LYS A 144 18.70 -15.59 5.21
N ASN A 145 17.46 -15.93 5.54
CA ASN A 145 16.31 -15.53 4.78
C ASN A 145 16.02 -14.02 4.94
N VAL A 146 16.51 -13.22 4.01
CA VAL A 146 16.33 -11.77 3.96
C VAL A 146 14.84 -11.42 3.75
N ASN A 147 14.16 -12.15 2.86
CA ASN A 147 12.75 -11.89 2.53
C ASN A 147 11.83 -12.13 3.72
N ALA A 148 12.08 -13.15 4.53
CA ALA A 148 11.31 -13.40 5.75
C ALA A 148 11.47 -12.27 6.77
N ARG A 149 12.69 -11.69 6.90
CA ARG A 149 12.91 -10.51 7.76
C ARG A 149 12.20 -9.28 7.24
N ILE A 150 12.24 -9.03 5.93
CA ILE A 150 11.50 -7.93 5.32
C ILE A 150 9.99 -8.14 5.56
N GLY A 151 9.47 -9.35 5.31
CA GLY A 151 8.08 -9.70 5.57
C GLY A 151 7.67 -9.51 7.03
N LEU A 152 8.53 -9.93 7.97
CA LEU A 152 8.32 -9.68 9.39
C LEU A 152 8.26 -8.18 9.69
N GLY A 153 9.19 -7.39 9.16
CA GLY A 153 9.19 -5.94 9.30
C GLY A 153 7.91 -5.29 8.78
N VAL A 154 7.41 -5.73 7.62
CA VAL A 154 6.14 -5.24 7.04
C VAL A 154 4.97 -5.49 7.97
N VAL A 155 4.79 -6.71 8.47
CA VAL A 155 3.64 -7.02 9.31
C VAL A 155 3.73 -6.37 10.70
N LEU A 156 4.93 -6.21 11.26
CA LEU A 156 5.13 -5.45 12.49
C LEU A 156 4.82 -3.95 12.31
N PHE A 157 5.19 -3.38 11.17
CA PHE A 157 4.80 -2.02 10.81
C PHE A 157 3.28 -1.86 10.77
N GLN A 158 2.56 -2.79 10.16
CA GLN A 158 1.09 -2.78 10.12
C GLN A 158 0.46 -2.91 11.53
N GLN A 159 1.11 -3.61 12.43
CA GLN A 159 0.73 -3.68 13.85
C GLN A 159 1.13 -2.42 14.64
N LYS A 160 1.75 -1.43 14.01
CA LYS A 160 2.33 -0.22 14.62
C LYS A 160 3.47 -0.52 15.60
N ASP A 161 4.04 -1.72 15.57
CA ASP A 161 5.30 -2.04 16.25
C ASP A 161 6.48 -1.54 15.40
N TYR A 162 6.66 -0.23 15.42
CA TYR A 162 7.72 0.43 14.65
C TYR A 162 9.12 0.05 15.13
N SER A 163 9.29 -0.27 16.41
CA SER A 163 10.55 -0.71 16.96
C SER A 163 10.94 -2.11 16.45
N GLY A 164 10.00 -3.05 16.49
CA GLY A 164 10.18 -4.38 15.94
C GLY A 164 10.42 -4.37 14.44
N ALA A 165 9.65 -3.55 13.70
CA ALA A 165 9.82 -3.38 12.25
C ALA A 165 11.21 -2.85 11.90
N PHE A 166 11.69 -1.81 12.59
CA PHE A 166 13.02 -1.25 12.41
C PHE A 166 14.12 -2.30 12.60
N LYS A 167 14.03 -3.08 13.69
CA LYS A 167 14.97 -4.15 13.98
C LYS A 167 14.99 -5.22 12.89
N ALA A 168 13.82 -5.65 12.44
CA ALA A 168 13.71 -6.65 11.37
C ALA A 168 14.35 -6.16 10.05
N TYR A 169 14.15 -4.90 9.67
CA TYR A 169 14.81 -4.33 8.49
C TYR A 169 16.32 -4.14 8.69
N GLN A 170 16.76 -3.77 9.89
CA GLN A 170 18.18 -3.68 10.21
C GLN A 170 18.87 -5.05 10.06
N GLU A 171 18.24 -6.11 10.54
CA GLU A 171 18.73 -7.48 10.37
C GLU A 171 18.74 -7.92 8.88
N ALA A 172 17.73 -7.50 8.09
CA ALA A 172 17.69 -7.75 6.65
C ALA A 172 18.86 -7.06 5.93
N ILE A 173 19.13 -5.80 6.25
CA ILE A 173 20.24 -5.01 5.68
C ILE A 173 21.60 -5.61 6.08
N ALA A 174 21.73 -6.10 7.31
CA ALA A 174 22.97 -6.76 7.75
C ALA A 174 23.28 -8.04 6.95
N LEU A 175 22.25 -8.74 6.49
CA LEU A 175 22.38 -9.94 5.64
C LEU A 175 22.58 -9.60 4.16
N ASP A 176 21.84 -8.63 3.67
CA ASP A 176 21.96 -8.14 2.29
C ASP A 176 22.06 -6.60 2.29
N PRO A 177 23.28 -6.06 2.32
CA PRO A 177 23.51 -4.62 2.25
C PRO A 177 23.10 -3.96 0.92
N LYS A 178 22.67 -4.76 -0.07
CA LYS A 178 22.16 -4.27 -1.36
C LYS A 178 20.63 -4.31 -1.45
N SER A 179 19.95 -4.72 -0.42
CA SER A 179 18.49 -4.77 -0.37
C SER A 179 17.89 -3.37 -0.28
N TRP A 180 17.64 -2.73 -1.43
CA TRP A 180 16.97 -1.43 -1.47
C TRP A 180 15.57 -1.47 -0.81
N GLN A 181 14.88 -2.61 -0.88
CA GLN A 181 13.58 -2.82 -0.26
C GLN A 181 13.65 -2.65 1.27
N ALA A 182 14.68 -3.24 1.89
CA ALA A 182 14.88 -3.12 3.33
C ALA A 182 15.19 -1.70 3.76
N TYR A 183 16.09 -0.98 3.02
CA TYR A 183 16.36 0.43 3.26
C TYR A 183 15.12 1.30 3.07
N SER A 184 14.39 1.11 1.98
CA SER A 184 13.16 1.87 1.69
C SER A 184 12.09 1.67 2.76
N SER A 185 11.94 0.45 3.26
CA SER A 185 10.98 0.12 4.32
C SER A 185 11.41 0.66 5.68
N MET A 186 12.71 0.61 5.99
CA MET A 186 13.28 1.21 7.20
C MET A 186 13.09 2.74 7.18
N GLY A 187 13.29 3.38 6.02
CA GLY A 187 13.01 4.81 5.83
C GLY A 187 11.57 5.17 6.15
N LEU A 188 10.61 4.34 5.73
CA LEU A 188 9.21 4.54 6.07
C LEU A 188 8.94 4.46 7.57
N VAL A 189 9.55 3.49 8.27
CA VAL A 189 9.45 3.40 9.74
C VAL A 189 9.94 4.69 10.38
N LEU A 190 11.11 5.20 9.95
CA LEU A 190 11.70 6.42 10.48
C LEU A 190 10.84 7.67 10.21
N ILE A 191 10.19 7.75 9.05
CA ILE A 191 9.20 8.80 8.74
C ILE A 191 8.04 8.75 9.75
N GLN A 192 7.49 7.56 10.03
CA GLN A 192 6.39 7.40 10.99
C GLN A 192 6.80 7.75 12.43
N GLN A 193 8.06 7.53 12.78
CA GLN A 193 8.63 7.93 14.08
C GLN A 193 9.01 9.42 14.15
N GLY A 194 8.88 10.18 13.05
CA GLY A 194 9.27 11.58 12.97
C GLY A 194 10.80 11.80 12.88
N ASN A 195 11.58 10.74 12.69
CA ASN A 195 13.04 10.82 12.55
C ASN A 195 13.43 11.08 11.08
N PHE A 196 13.12 12.28 10.60
CA PHE A 196 13.24 12.61 9.18
C PHE A 196 14.68 12.63 8.69
N ALA A 197 15.63 13.10 9.50
CA ALA A 197 17.04 13.13 9.12
C ALA A 197 17.60 11.73 8.85
N SER A 198 17.34 10.79 9.76
CA SER A 198 17.73 9.38 9.55
C SER A 198 16.97 8.73 8.40
N ALA A 199 15.68 9.08 8.20
CA ALA A 199 14.89 8.62 7.07
C ALA A 199 15.51 9.04 5.74
N VAL A 200 15.93 10.30 5.60
CA VAL A 200 16.61 10.81 4.41
C VAL A 200 17.86 9.99 4.12
N THR A 201 18.73 9.77 5.13
CA THR A 201 19.98 9.01 4.96
C THR A 201 19.73 7.60 4.40
N VAL A 202 18.80 6.86 4.99
CA VAL A 202 18.53 5.47 4.56
C VAL A 202 17.78 5.41 3.22
N LEU A 203 16.95 6.42 2.90
CA LEU A 203 16.23 6.50 1.63
C LEU A 203 17.15 6.94 0.48
N GLN A 204 18.18 7.77 0.75
CA GLN A 204 19.24 8.05 -0.20
C GLN A 204 19.99 6.77 -0.57
N GLN A 205 20.34 5.95 0.43
CA GLN A 205 20.96 4.65 0.17
C GLN A 205 20.04 3.73 -0.66
N ALA A 206 18.73 3.71 -0.40
CA ALA A 206 17.77 2.97 -1.23
C ALA A 206 17.72 3.52 -2.67
N ALA A 207 17.79 4.84 -2.87
CA ALA A 207 17.77 5.48 -4.17
C ALA A 207 19.06 5.20 -4.98
N GLU A 208 20.21 5.14 -4.33
CA GLU A 208 21.48 4.75 -4.97
C GLU A 208 21.44 3.29 -5.45
N LEU A 209 20.87 2.39 -4.64
CA LEU A 209 20.75 0.97 -4.98
C LEU A 209 19.70 0.71 -6.04
N ALA A 210 18.64 1.52 -6.10
CA ALA A 210 17.52 1.35 -7.00
C ALA A 210 17.05 2.68 -7.62
N PRO A 211 17.87 3.33 -8.47
CA PRO A 211 17.59 4.69 -8.96
C PRO A 211 16.35 4.81 -9.84
N LYS A 212 15.85 3.69 -10.38
CA LYS A 212 14.65 3.66 -11.22
C LYS A 212 13.36 3.34 -10.46
N GLN A 213 13.41 3.30 -9.14
CA GLN A 213 12.23 3.01 -8.31
C GLN A 213 11.55 4.31 -7.86
N ALA A 214 10.47 4.67 -8.55
CA ALA A 214 9.69 5.88 -8.24
C ALA A 214 9.21 5.89 -6.78
N SER A 215 8.82 4.74 -6.23
CA SER A 215 8.36 4.61 -4.85
C SER A 215 9.44 4.95 -3.80
N VAL A 216 10.72 4.80 -4.13
CA VAL A 216 11.84 5.23 -3.27
C VAL A 216 11.97 6.74 -3.31
N GLN A 217 11.92 7.34 -4.49
CA GLN A 217 11.98 8.80 -4.67
C GLN A 217 10.80 9.50 -3.97
N LEU A 218 9.59 8.92 -4.01
CA LEU A 218 8.44 9.43 -3.27
C LEU A 218 8.67 9.46 -1.76
N LYS A 219 9.18 8.35 -1.20
CA LYS A 219 9.49 8.29 0.24
C LYS A 219 10.60 9.26 0.61
N LEU A 220 11.64 9.40 -0.23
CA LEU A 220 12.73 10.35 -0.03
C LEU A 220 12.19 11.79 -0.05
N GLY A 221 11.38 12.14 -1.04
CA GLY A 221 10.70 13.44 -1.12
C GLY A 221 9.87 13.73 0.12
N THR A 222 9.10 12.75 0.59
CA THR A 222 8.30 12.87 1.82
C THR A 222 9.19 13.09 3.06
N ALA A 223 10.28 12.37 3.20
CA ALA A 223 11.21 12.53 4.32
C ALA A 223 11.88 13.91 4.33
N LEU A 224 12.34 14.38 3.15
CA LEU A 224 12.94 15.68 2.95
C LEU A 224 11.95 16.80 3.28
N LEU A 225 10.73 16.74 2.74
CA LEU A 225 9.70 17.72 2.99
C LEU A 225 9.35 17.83 4.48
N ARG A 226 9.10 16.70 5.13
CA ARG A 226 8.79 16.68 6.56
C ARG A 226 9.98 17.10 7.44
N GLY A 227 11.20 16.90 6.95
CA GLY A 227 12.43 17.39 7.56
C GLY A 227 12.70 18.88 7.34
N GLY A 228 11.86 19.58 6.55
CA GLY A 228 11.99 21.01 6.24
C GLY A 228 12.79 21.31 4.97
N ASN A 229 13.33 20.30 4.26
CA ASN A 229 14.11 20.45 3.03
C ASN A 229 13.18 20.45 1.81
N THR A 230 12.38 21.50 1.67
CA THR A 230 11.28 21.57 0.70
C THR A 230 11.76 21.50 -0.76
N SER A 231 12.86 22.19 -1.09
CA SER A 231 13.43 22.20 -2.45
C SER A 231 13.93 20.83 -2.90
N GLU A 232 14.67 20.13 -2.03
CA GLU A 232 15.16 18.79 -2.31
C GLU A 232 14.00 17.78 -2.36
N GLY A 233 12.98 17.97 -1.50
CA GLY A 233 11.77 17.17 -1.50
C GLY A 233 11.02 17.25 -2.83
N LEU A 234 10.85 18.47 -3.37
CA LEU A 234 10.24 18.68 -4.69
C LEU A 234 11.06 18.00 -5.79
N ALA A 235 12.37 18.14 -5.78
CA ALA A 235 13.25 17.50 -6.78
C ALA A 235 13.10 15.96 -6.76
N ALA A 236 12.96 15.35 -5.58
CA ALA A 236 12.74 13.92 -5.46
C ALA A 236 11.35 13.50 -6.00
N PHE A 237 10.29 14.29 -5.76
CA PHE A 237 8.97 14.04 -6.35
C PHE A 237 8.96 14.22 -7.88
N GLU A 238 9.67 15.21 -8.41
CA GLU A 238 9.83 15.40 -9.86
C GLU A 238 10.56 14.22 -10.50
N GLU A 239 11.56 13.67 -9.82
CA GLU A 239 12.26 12.46 -10.30
C GLU A 239 11.31 11.25 -10.28
N ALA A 240 10.50 11.07 -9.24
CA ALA A 240 9.46 10.06 -9.22
C ALA A 240 8.47 10.23 -10.39
N ALA A 241 8.07 11.46 -10.69
CA ALA A 241 7.17 11.76 -11.81
C ALA A 241 7.79 11.47 -13.18
N LYS A 242 9.10 11.64 -13.34
CA LYS A 242 9.80 11.24 -14.58
C LYS A 242 9.85 9.71 -14.74
N LEU A 243 10.06 9.00 -13.63
CA LEU A 243 10.12 7.54 -13.63
C LEU A 243 8.74 6.91 -13.89
N GLU A 244 7.69 7.47 -13.31
CA GLU A 244 6.30 7.01 -13.47
C GLU A 244 5.36 8.17 -13.87
N PRO A 245 5.40 8.65 -15.13
CA PRO A 245 4.65 9.81 -15.57
C PRO A 245 3.12 9.66 -15.48
N ARG A 246 2.66 8.40 -15.47
CA ARG A 246 1.23 8.04 -15.37
C ARG A 246 0.82 7.58 -13.97
N ASN A 247 1.65 7.83 -12.96
CA ASN A 247 1.27 7.53 -11.58
C ASN A 247 0.47 8.71 -11.00
N PRO A 248 -0.84 8.57 -10.77
CA PRO A 248 -1.67 9.67 -10.31
C PRO A 248 -1.37 10.06 -8.86
N GLU A 249 -0.84 9.13 -8.06
CA GLU A 249 -0.42 9.39 -6.69
C GLU A 249 0.78 10.34 -6.64
N VAL A 250 1.76 10.13 -7.51
CA VAL A 250 2.91 11.04 -7.62
C VAL A 250 2.48 12.46 -7.94
N GLN A 251 1.56 12.59 -8.90
CA GLN A 251 1.05 13.91 -9.31
C GLN A 251 0.20 14.56 -8.20
N LEU A 252 -0.55 13.76 -7.43
CA LEU A 252 -1.29 14.24 -6.27
C LEU A 252 -0.34 14.83 -5.21
N GLU A 253 0.71 14.10 -4.83
CA GLU A 253 1.72 14.53 -3.85
C GLU A 253 2.44 15.81 -4.29
N ILE A 254 2.80 15.91 -5.58
CA ILE A 254 3.39 17.14 -6.15
C ILE A 254 2.40 18.30 -6.03
N GLY A 255 1.13 18.07 -6.35
CA GLY A 255 0.09 19.08 -6.24
C GLY A 255 -0.07 19.59 -4.80
N GLU A 256 -0.16 18.70 -3.84
CA GLU A 256 -0.26 19.03 -2.41
C GLU A 256 0.96 19.82 -1.93
N LEU A 257 2.15 19.44 -2.37
CA LEU A 257 3.38 20.12 -2.02
C LEU A 257 3.43 21.54 -2.59
N LEU A 258 3.12 21.71 -3.89
CA LEU A 258 3.12 23.03 -4.55
C LEU A 258 2.04 23.95 -3.95
N GLN A 259 0.86 23.39 -3.62
CA GLN A 259 -0.19 24.14 -2.93
C GLN A 259 0.28 24.62 -1.54
N ALA A 260 0.99 23.78 -0.80
CA ALA A 260 1.57 24.16 0.49
C ALA A 260 2.66 25.25 0.39
N GLN A 261 3.30 25.38 -0.77
CA GLN A 261 4.25 26.44 -1.10
C GLN A 261 3.58 27.69 -1.67
N ASN A 262 2.26 27.70 -1.79
CA ASN A 262 1.47 28.75 -2.44
C ASN A 262 1.75 28.89 -3.95
N ASP A 263 2.33 27.87 -4.60
CA ASP A 263 2.37 27.75 -6.05
C ASP A 263 1.08 27.09 -6.55
N LEU A 264 0.00 27.90 -6.57
CA LEU A 264 -1.34 27.44 -6.92
C LEU A 264 -1.45 27.00 -8.39
N ASP A 265 -0.68 27.61 -9.28
CA ASP A 265 -0.71 27.27 -10.71
C ASP A 265 -0.01 25.96 -10.96
N GLY A 266 1.16 25.75 -10.40
CA GLY A 266 1.87 24.47 -10.44
C GLY A 266 1.06 23.34 -9.81
N ALA A 267 0.43 23.58 -8.66
CA ALA A 267 -0.42 22.60 -7.98
C ALA A 267 -1.62 22.20 -8.86
N LEU A 268 -2.29 23.18 -9.49
CA LEU A 268 -3.43 22.92 -10.39
C LEU A 268 -3.04 22.02 -11.56
N VAL A 269 -1.88 22.27 -12.19
CA VAL A 269 -1.35 21.43 -13.27
C VAL A 269 -1.08 20.00 -12.78
N ALA A 270 -0.50 19.84 -11.61
CA ALA A 270 -0.22 18.51 -11.04
C ALA A 270 -1.52 17.75 -10.74
N TYR A 271 -2.49 18.39 -10.10
CA TYR A 271 -3.80 17.77 -9.84
C TYR A 271 -4.54 17.40 -11.13
N GLN A 272 -4.50 18.26 -12.17
CA GLN A 272 -5.09 17.96 -13.48
C GLN A 272 -4.43 16.74 -14.15
N ARG A 273 -3.12 16.59 -14.04
CA ARG A 273 -2.41 15.38 -14.49
C ARG A 273 -2.85 14.13 -13.71
N ALA A 274 -3.05 14.26 -12.40
CA ALA A 274 -3.53 13.16 -11.57
C ALA A 274 -4.92 12.67 -12.00
N ILE A 275 -5.89 13.59 -12.19
CA ILE A 275 -7.25 13.24 -12.64
C ILE A 275 -7.32 12.79 -14.10
N ALA A 276 -6.40 13.23 -14.96
CA ALA A 276 -6.31 12.73 -16.34
C ALA A 276 -5.99 11.24 -16.40
N VAL A 277 -5.26 10.72 -15.42
CA VAL A 277 -4.95 9.29 -15.29
C VAL A 277 -6.01 8.55 -14.49
N ARG A 278 -6.45 9.13 -13.36
CA ARG A 278 -7.50 8.57 -12.49
C ARG A 278 -8.62 9.60 -12.27
N PRO A 279 -9.68 9.57 -13.10
CA PRO A 279 -10.76 10.57 -13.07
C PRO A 279 -11.56 10.64 -11.75
N ASN A 280 -11.45 9.63 -10.89
CA ASN A 280 -12.16 9.55 -9.59
C ASN A 280 -11.22 9.77 -8.40
N LEU A 281 -10.06 10.37 -8.60
CA LEU A 281 -9.12 10.66 -7.51
C LEU A 281 -9.64 11.83 -6.66
N VAL A 282 -10.32 11.50 -5.57
CA VAL A 282 -11.02 12.44 -4.68
C VAL A 282 -10.09 13.54 -4.17
N GLY A 283 -8.86 13.19 -3.77
CA GLY A 283 -7.88 14.16 -3.25
C GLY A 283 -7.51 15.23 -4.28
N ALA A 284 -7.30 14.85 -5.55
CA ALA A 284 -6.96 15.79 -6.60
C ALA A 284 -8.13 16.74 -6.94
N HIS A 285 -9.37 16.22 -6.99
CA HIS A 285 -10.54 17.09 -7.14
C HIS A 285 -10.70 18.06 -5.97
N ALA A 286 -10.47 17.59 -4.72
CA ALA A 286 -10.54 18.46 -3.55
C ALA A 286 -9.51 19.58 -3.62
N GLY A 287 -8.24 19.27 -3.95
CA GLY A 287 -7.20 20.29 -4.14
C GLY A 287 -7.54 21.30 -5.25
N ILE A 288 -8.07 20.85 -6.39
CA ILE A 288 -8.55 21.75 -7.46
C ILE A 288 -9.63 22.68 -6.91
N GLY A 289 -10.64 22.14 -6.21
CA GLY A 289 -11.74 22.95 -5.64
C GLY A 289 -11.25 23.97 -4.61
N GLU A 290 -10.28 23.62 -3.79
CA GLU A 290 -9.66 24.53 -2.82
C GLU A 290 -8.91 25.67 -3.53
N ILE A 291 -8.12 25.35 -4.57
CA ILE A 291 -7.43 26.38 -5.36
C ILE A 291 -8.43 27.31 -6.07
N GLN A 292 -9.49 26.76 -6.64
CA GLN A 292 -10.54 27.57 -7.28
C GLN A 292 -11.22 28.51 -6.27
N LEU A 293 -11.49 28.02 -5.06
CA LEU A 293 -12.07 28.84 -3.98
C LEU A 293 -11.09 29.97 -3.57
N GLU A 294 -9.81 29.68 -3.46
CA GLU A 294 -8.78 30.66 -3.12
C GLU A 294 -8.60 31.73 -4.22
N LYS A 295 -8.65 31.30 -5.50
CA LYS A 295 -8.62 32.19 -6.66
C LYS A 295 -9.96 32.91 -6.94
N GLN A 296 -10.96 32.71 -6.06
CA GLN A 296 -12.30 33.29 -6.17
C GLN A 296 -13.09 32.81 -7.42
N ASP A 297 -12.68 31.68 -8.01
CA ASP A 297 -13.51 30.98 -9.01
C ASP A 297 -14.60 30.16 -8.30
N PHE A 298 -15.59 30.87 -7.78
CA PHE A 298 -16.63 30.24 -6.95
C PHE A 298 -17.50 29.26 -7.74
N LEU A 299 -17.77 29.50 -9.01
CA LEU A 299 -18.57 28.61 -9.85
C LEU A 299 -17.82 27.34 -10.17
N GLY A 300 -16.53 27.44 -10.49
CA GLY A 300 -15.65 26.30 -10.63
C GLY A 300 -15.57 25.48 -9.34
N ALA A 301 -15.35 26.15 -8.21
CA ALA A 301 -15.27 25.51 -6.90
C ALA A 301 -16.55 24.71 -6.54
N ILE A 302 -17.73 25.30 -6.75
CA ILE A 302 -19.02 24.63 -6.53
C ILE A 302 -19.11 23.34 -7.38
N THR A 303 -18.77 23.44 -8.66
CA THR A 303 -18.82 22.29 -9.57
C THR A 303 -17.85 21.19 -9.14
N THR A 304 -16.63 21.58 -8.78
CA THR A 304 -15.59 20.64 -8.37
C THR A 304 -15.91 19.97 -7.02
N PHE A 305 -16.41 20.72 -6.02
CA PHE A 305 -16.81 20.13 -4.75
C PHE A 305 -18.06 19.24 -4.87
N ARG A 306 -19.00 19.52 -5.77
CA ARG A 306 -20.06 18.55 -6.11
C ARG A 306 -19.47 17.23 -6.58
N ARG A 307 -18.47 17.29 -7.46
CA ARG A 307 -17.79 16.07 -7.93
C ARG A 307 -17.10 15.33 -6.80
N VAL A 308 -16.46 16.03 -5.87
CA VAL A 308 -15.88 15.42 -4.64
C VAL A 308 -16.96 14.70 -3.84
N ILE A 309 -18.12 15.33 -3.61
CA ILE A 309 -19.23 14.76 -2.85
C ILE A 309 -19.85 13.55 -3.56
N GLU A 310 -19.96 13.58 -4.89
CA GLU A 310 -20.40 12.41 -5.67
C GLU A 310 -19.48 11.20 -5.49
N LEU A 311 -18.16 11.45 -5.45
CA LEU A 311 -17.14 10.41 -5.30
C LEU A 311 -17.01 9.93 -3.84
N ASP A 312 -17.17 10.82 -2.88
CA ASP A 312 -17.09 10.54 -1.45
C ASP A 312 -18.10 11.39 -0.66
N ARG A 313 -19.26 10.81 -0.38
CA ARG A 313 -20.34 11.46 0.37
C ARG A 313 -20.00 11.75 1.84
N ASN A 314 -18.97 11.09 2.37
CA ASN A 314 -18.55 11.26 3.75
C ASN A 314 -17.49 12.36 3.93
N ARG A 315 -17.17 13.12 2.90
CA ARG A 315 -16.16 14.19 2.96
C ARG A 315 -16.77 15.51 3.43
N ALA A 316 -16.82 15.68 4.75
CA ALA A 316 -17.44 16.86 5.38
C ALA A 316 -16.83 18.20 4.92
N GLU A 317 -15.48 18.23 4.70
CA GLU A 317 -14.79 19.40 4.17
C GLU A 317 -15.30 19.84 2.80
N ALA A 318 -15.70 18.90 1.95
CA ALA A 318 -16.21 19.24 0.60
C ALA A 318 -17.55 19.97 0.69
N TYR A 319 -18.46 19.54 1.56
CA TYR A 319 -19.70 20.27 1.82
C TYR A 319 -19.43 21.64 2.41
N TYR A 320 -18.50 21.74 3.37
CA TYR A 320 -18.16 23.00 4.00
C TYR A 320 -17.56 24.01 2.99
N ASN A 321 -16.60 23.58 2.17
CA ASN A 321 -15.97 24.43 1.19
C ASN A 321 -16.93 24.79 0.03
N MET A 322 -17.84 23.88 -0.35
CA MET A 322 -18.94 24.19 -1.28
C MET A 322 -19.86 25.27 -0.68
N GLY A 323 -20.20 25.16 0.60
CA GLY A 323 -20.98 26.17 1.31
C GLY A 323 -20.32 27.55 1.31
N LYS A 324 -19.00 27.63 1.46
CA LYS A 324 -18.22 28.89 1.33
C LYS A 324 -18.31 29.48 -0.07
N ALA A 325 -18.14 28.64 -1.12
CA ALA A 325 -18.24 29.08 -2.50
C ALA A 325 -19.67 29.57 -2.84
N LEU A 326 -20.70 28.86 -2.39
CA LEU A 326 -22.10 29.24 -2.56
C LEU A 326 -22.42 30.56 -1.86
N LYS A 327 -21.95 30.74 -0.61
CA LYS A 327 -22.09 31.99 0.14
C LYS A 327 -21.44 33.16 -0.62
N ALA A 328 -20.22 32.98 -1.12
CA ALA A 328 -19.49 33.98 -1.87
C ALA A 328 -20.14 34.31 -3.25
N SER A 329 -20.97 33.39 -3.76
CA SER A 329 -21.77 33.58 -5.01
C SER A 329 -23.18 34.08 -4.73
N ASP A 330 -23.49 34.57 -3.55
CA ASP A 330 -24.80 35.05 -3.09
C ASP A 330 -25.95 34.01 -3.17
N ARG A 331 -25.59 32.71 -3.17
CA ARG A 331 -26.52 31.56 -3.19
C ARG A 331 -26.84 31.12 -1.77
N LYS A 332 -27.45 32.04 -0.98
CA LYS A 332 -27.62 31.88 0.48
C LYS A 332 -28.34 30.58 0.88
N SER A 333 -29.45 30.24 0.25
CA SER A 333 -30.23 29.04 0.60
C SER A 333 -29.43 27.76 0.41
N GLU A 334 -28.72 27.64 -0.72
CA GLU A 334 -27.89 26.47 -1.01
C GLU A 334 -26.65 26.40 -0.10
N ALA A 335 -26.09 27.56 0.27
CA ALA A 335 -25.01 27.62 1.25
C ALA A 335 -25.44 27.09 2.61
N ILE A 336 -26.66 27.43 3.07
CA ILE A 336 -27.21 26.89 4.32
C ILE A 336 -27.33 25.36 4.26
N GLU A 337 -27.87 24.81 3.17
CA GLU A 337 -27.98 23.36 2.98
C GLU A 337 -26.60 22.68 3.00
N ALA A 338 -25.63 23.24 2.29
CA ALA A 338 -24.28 22.69 2.25
C ALA A 338 -23.59 22.72 3.63
N PHE A 339 -23.70 23.81 4.39
CA PHE A 339 -23.15 23.88 5.74
C PHE A 339 -23.89 22.96 6.72
N GLN A 340 -25.20 22.72 6.54
CA GLN A 340 -25.94 21.77 7.35
C GLN A 340 -25.42 20.32 7.10
N GLN A 341 -25.24 19.94 5.84
CA GLN A 341 -24.66 18.64 5.49
C GLN A 341 -23.23 18.48 6.05
N ALA A 342 -22.41 19.54 5.96
CA ALA A 342 -21.08 19.53 6.56
C ALA A 342 -21.14 19.28 8.07
N LEU A 343 -22.03 20.01 8.79
CA LEU A 343 -22.23 19.88 10.23
C LEU A 343 -22.60 18.46 10.63
N ASP A 344 -23.59 17.89 9.94
CA ASP A 344 -24.10 16.56 10.23
C ASP A 344 -23.03 15.50 9.99
N THR A 345 -22.27 15.64 8.88
CA THR A 345 -21.16 14.73 8.54
C THR A 345 -20.00 14.86 9.53
N TYR A 346 -19.62 16.07 9.93
CA TYR A 346 -18.58 16.27 10.95
C TYR A 346 -19.00 15.66 12.31
N ARG A 347 -20.27 15.79 12.71
CA ARG A 347 -20.76 15.19 13.94
C ARG A 347 -20.74 13.67 13.90
N GLN A 348 -21.15 13.06 12.77
CA GLN A 348 -21.07 11.61 12.58
C GLN A 348 -19.63 11.09 12.67
N GLN A 349 -18.66 11.90 12.25
CA GLN A 349 -17.22 11.58 12.31
C GLN A 349 -16.58 11.89 13.66
N GLY A 350 -17.32 12.49 14.62
CA GLY A 350 -16.77 12.95 15.89
C GLY A 350 -15.81 14.14 15.76
N ASN A 351 -15.81 14.85 14.61
CA ASN A 351 -14.98 16.02 14.37
C ASN A 351 -15.64 17.28 14.94
N ASN A 352 -15.40 17.54 16.22
CA ASN A 352 -16.00 18.67 16.93
C ASN A 352 -15.55 20.04 16.37
N ASP A 353 -14.29 20.17 15.97
CA ASP A 353 -13.76 21.43 15.42
C ASP A 353 -14.42 21.77 14.07
N GLY A 354 -14.57 20.78 13.21
CA GLY A 354 -15.29 20.94 11.94
C GLY A 354 -16.75 21.29 12.14
N ALA A 355 -17.41 20.61 13.10
CA ALA A 355 -18.80 20.91 13.44
C ALA A 355 -18.99 22.35 13.94
N GLN A 356 -18.11 22.83 14.80
CA GLN A 356 -18.14 24.22 15.30
C GLN A 356 -17.99 25.24 14.17
N LYS A 357 -17.08 24.99 13.21
CA LYS A 357 -16.89 25.85 12.02
C LYS A 357 -18.16 25.91 11.17
N ALA A 358 -18.81 24.77 10.93
CA ALA A 358 -20.04 24.70 10.16
C ALA A 358 -21.20 25.41 10.88
N GLU A 359 -21.32 25.25 12.20
CA GLU A 359 -22.31 26.00 13.01
C GLU A 359 -22.10 27.50 12.99
N ALA A 360 -20.83 27.96 13.06
CA ALA A 360 -20.52 29.39 12.97
C ALA A 360 -20.95 29.95 11.59
N ALA A 361 -20.63 29.25 10.50
CA ALA A 361 -21.02 29.65 9.15
C ALA A 361 -22.56 29.71 8.97
N LEU A 362 -23.32 28.79 9.59
CA LEU A 362 -24.77 28.80 9.59
C LEU A 362 -25.36 29.99 10.37
N ARG A 363 -24.73 30.39 11.49
CA ARG A 363 -25.17 31.56 12.26
C ARG A 363 -25.00 32.87 11.51
N GLU A 364 -23.95 33.01 10.71
CA GLU A 364 -23.68 34.17 9.88
C GLU A 364 -24.68 34.34 8.72
N LEU A 365 -25.40 33.28 8.36
CA LEU A 365 -26.37 33.27 7.27
C LEU A 365 -27.83 33.40 7.75
N LYS A 366 -28.09 33.37 9.07
CA LYS A 366 -29.38 33.64 9.65
C LYS A 366 -29.57 35.12 9.90
#